data_e885a0a2128495d06811bd9cf04ad200
#
_entry.id   e885a0a2128495d06811bd9cf04ad200
#
_cell.length_a   1.000
_cell.length_b   1.000
_cell.length_c   1.000
_cell.angle_alpha   90.00
_cell.angle_beta   90.00
_cell.angle_gamma   90.00
#
_symmetry.space_group_name_H-M   'P 1'
#
loop_
_entity.id
_entity.type
_entity.pdbx_description
1 polymer ?
#
loop_
_entity_poly.entity_id
_entity_poly.type
_entity_poly.pdbx_seq_one_letter_code
_entity_poly.pdbx_strand_id
1 'polypeptide(L)'
;MKKFLLCLFWVTFLLSPCLLQAQEDAARSLDALQKKYSGLKDYTVDVNVHFDVEGFKAPDMQAKLYCKPPDRMKIESKRIFFLPKEGGTFNPFMFNKEDFEVRFLERLTYDGRNAVKLKLTPKKRKLNAQDFILTVDTDRHLIREMNTSSFDGREVKASIEYGHFGDFDLPTRIELHLDVQFSESMEIRDFGPSAQPPKGVTGRVDITYSNYSVNSGLSDQIFNKTDSSNLRGGS
;
A
#
# COMPACT_ATOMS: atom_id res chain seq x y z
N MET A 1 1.83 -56.52 -6.65
CA MET A 1 0.98 -55.32 -6.47
C MET A 1 1.22 -54.57 -5.14
N LYS A 2 1.66 -55.17 -4.03
CA LYS A 2 1.88 -54.49 -2.73
C LYS A 2 3.12 -53.58 -2.66
N LYS A 3 4.13 -53.74 -3.51
CA LYS A 3 5.38 -52.93 -3.50
C LYS A 3 5.24 -51.59 -4.22
N PHE A 4 4.25 -51.41 -5.09
CA PHE A 4 3.99 -50.16 -5.82
C PHE A 4 3.24 -49.13 -4.99
N LEU A 5 2.46 -49.57 -4.00
CA LEU A 5 1.70 -48.67 -3.12
C LEU A 5 2.61 -47.98 -2.07
N LEU A 6 3.73 -48.61 -1.70
CA LEU A 6 4.65 -48.05 -0.71
C LEU A 6 5.49 -46.88 -1.26
N CYS A 7 5.80 -46.90 -2.56
CA CYS A 7 6.54 -45.80 -3.21
C CYS A 7 5.72 -44.53 -3.36
N LEU A 8 4.38 -44.64 -3.55
CA LEU A 8 3.50 -43.47 -3.70
C LEU A 8 3.31 -42.69 -2.37
N PHE A 9 3.40 -43.43 -1.24
CA PHE A 9 3.26 -42.81 0.08
C PHE A 9 4.51 -42.02 0.53
N TRP A 10 5.69 -42.41 0.00
CA TRP A 10 6.96 -41.72 0.32
C TRP A 10 7.14 -40.41 -0.47
N VAL A 11 6.58 -40.30 -1.66
CA VAL A 11 6.70 -39.09 -2.48
C VAL A 11 5.82 -37.94 -1.93
N THR A 12 4.67 -38.26 -1.31
CA THR A 12 3.80 -37.24 -0.71
C THR A 12 4.34 -36.67 0.60
N PHE A 13 5.23 -37.39 1.32
CA PHE A 13 5.82 -36.94 2.58
C PHE A 13 6.99 -35.96 2.39
N LEU A 14 7.64 -35.96 1.23
CA LEU A 14 8.77 -35.06 0.93
C LEU A 14 8.39 -33.65 0.49
N LEU A 15 7.12 -33.44 0.08
CA LEU A 15 6.63 -32.12 -0.35
C LEU A 15 6.08 -31.24 0.80
N SER A 16 5.76 -31.83 1.95
CA SER A 16 5.16 -31.10 3.08
C SER A 16 6.08 -30.09 3.79
N PRO A 17 7.41 -30.35 4.02
CA PRO A 17 8.23 -29.42 4.79
C PRO A 17 8.54 -28.12 4.05
N CYS A 18 8.62 -28.14 2.73
CA CYS A 18 8.97 -26.96 1.94
C CYS A 18 7.88 -25.88 1.94
N LEU A 19 6.61 -26.28 1.93
CA LEU A 19 5.48 -25.37 1.98
C LEU A 19 5.31 -24.72 3.36
N LEU A 20 5.59 -25.50 4.43
CA LEU A 20 5.53 -25.00 5.80
C LEU A 20 6.60 -23.93 6.04
N GLN A 21 7.80 -24.15 5.54
CA GLN A 21 8.93 -23.24 5.67
C GLN A 21 8.70 -21.93 4.90
N ALA A 22 8.13 -21.99 3.69
CA ALA A 22 7.80 -20.81 2.90
C ALA A 22 6.74 -19.93 3.58
N GLN A 23 5.77 -20.54 4.23
CA GLN A 23 4.73 -19.82 4.98
C GLN A 23 5.30 -19.16 6.24
N GLU A 24 6.21 -19.79 6.94
CA GLU A 24 6.91 -19.24 8.10
C GLU A 24 7.81 -18.06 7.70
N ASP A 25 8.51 -18.16 6.57
CA ASP A 25 9.31 -17.08 6.01
C ASP A 25 8.47 -15.85 5.63
N ALA A 26 7.25 -16.06 5.15
CA ALA A 26 6.30 -14.97 4.85
C ALA A 26 5.90 -14.16 6.09
N ALA A 27 5.55 -14.86 7.17
CA ALA A 27 5.20 -14.22 8.43
C ALA A 27 6.39 -13.47 9.03
N ARG A 28 7.58 -14.06 8.98
CA ARG A 28 8.83 -13.41 9.44
C ARG A 28 9.15 -12.15 8.65
N SER A 29 8.90 -12.13 7.35
CA SER A 29 9.14 -10.94 6.50
C SER A 29 8.29 -9.76 6.93
N LEU A 30 7.01 -9.98 7.30
CA LEU A 30 6.14 -8.92 7.83
C LEU A 30 6.57 -8.47 9.23
N ASP A 31 6.91 -9.41 10.11
CA ASP A 31 7.41 -9.08 11.46
C ASP A 31 8.69 -8.25 11.38
N ALA A 32 9.62 -8.59 10.48
CA ALA A 32 10.86 -7.84 10.27
C ALA A 32 10.60 -6.42 9.75
N LEU A 33 9.65 -6.26 8.82
CA LEU A 33 9.22 -4.98 8.32
C LEU A 33 8.65 -4.10 9.45
N GLN A 34 7.76 -4.63 10.27
CA GLN A 34 7.19 -3.87 11.41
C GLN A 34 8.26 -3.52 12.44
N LYS A 35 9.16 -4.48 12.77
CA LYS A 35 10.24 -4.27 13.71
C LYS A 35 11.19 -3.16 13.27
N LYS A 36 11.46 -3.03 11.96
CA LYS A 36 12.29 -1.97 11.39
C LYS A 36 11.78 -0.58 11.76
N TYR A 37 10.47 -0.38 11.83
CA TYR A 37 9.85 0.91 12.13
C TYR A 37 9.38 1.04 13.59
N SER A 38 9.69 0.11 14.47
CA SER A 38 9.21 0.13 15.87
C SER A 38 9.68 1.35 16.67
N GLY A 39 10.79 1.98 16.27
CA GLY A 39 11.30 3.22 16.87
C GLY A 39 10.76 4.51 16.24
N LEU A 40 9.97 4.42 15.16
CA LEU A 40 9.36 5.57 14.50
C LEU A 40 8.14 6.04 15.29
N LYS A 41 8.30 7.14 16.03
CA LYS A 41 7.25 7.69 16.90
C LYS A 41 6.37 8.71 16.18
N ASP A 42 7.02 9.58 15.39
CA ASP A 42 6.34 10.59 14.60
C ASP A 42 7.25 11.08 13.46
N TYR A 43 6.63 11.68 12.44
CA TYR A 43 7.36 12.43 11.43
C TYR A 43 6.47 13.50 10.78
N THR A 44 7.11 14.53 10.23
CA THR A 44 6.50 15.43 9.27
C THR A 44 7.22 15.31 7.94
N VAL A 45 6.51 15.57 6.86
CA VAL A 45 7.05 15.51 5.51
C VAL A 45 6.25 16.43 4.57
N ASP A 46 6.96 17.09 3.66
CA ASP A 46 6.32 17.84 2.58
C ASP A 46 6.05 16.86 1.41
N VAL A 47 4.85 16.92 0.87
CA VAL A 47 4.38 16.02 -0.19
C VAL A 47 3.97 16.84 -1.40
N ASN A 48 4.42 16.42 -2.58
CA ASN A 48 3.95 16.91 -3.87
C ASN A 48 3.33 15.75 -4.65
N VAL A 49 2.14 15.98 -5.21
CA VAL A 49 1.39 14.99 -6.02
C VAL A 49 1.23 15.52 -7.42
N HIS A 50 1.71 14.78 -8.39
CA HIS A 50 1.54 15.05 -9.82
C HIS A 50 0.67 13.97 -10.45
N PHE A 51 -0.33 14.39 -11.24
CA PHE A 51 -1.27 13.50 -11.91
C PHE A 51 -1.01 13.51 -13.42
N ASP A 52 -0.69 12.36 -13.96
CA ASP A 52 -0.61 12.07 -15.39
C ASP A 52 -1.65 10.98 -15.71
N VAL A 53 -2.92 11.39 -15.67
CA VAL A 53 -4.08 10.50 -15.77
C VAL A 53 -4.95 10.93 -16.92
N GLU A 54 -5.30 9.99 -17.79
CA GLU A 54 -6.10 10.24 -18.98
C GLU A 54 -7.46 10.86 -18.61
N GLY A 55 -7.80 11.98 -19.26
CA GLY A 55 -9.05 12.68 -19.00
C GLY A 55 -9.08 13.51 -17.71
N PHE A 56 -8.03 13.46 -16.88
CA PHE A 56 -7.96 14.22 -15.64
C PHE A 56 -6.81 15.23 -15.69
N LYS A 57 -7.16 16.52 -15.65
CA LYS A 57 -6.19 17.62 -15.61
C LYS A 57 -6.23 18.29 -14.25
N ALA A 58 -5.23 18.11 -13.45
CA ALA A 58 -5.05 18.80 -12.19
C ALA A 58 -3.68 19.48 -12.14
N PRO A 59 -3.53 20.63 -11.50
CA PRO A 59 -2.22 21.18 -11.17
C PRO A 59 -1.55 20.31 -10.11
N ASP A 60 -0.22 20.40 -10.02
CA ASP A 60 0.51 19.78 -8.92
C ASP A 60 -0.05 20.22 -7.58
N MET A 61 -0.24 19.27 -6.70
CA MET A 61 -0.81 19.49 -5.37
C MET A 61 0.26 19.34 -4.31
N GLN A 62 0.30 20.27 -3.38
CA GLN A 62 1.29 20.29 -2.30
C GLN A 62 0.62 20.31 -0.95
N ALA A 63 1.17 19.53 -0.02
CA ALA A 63 0.71 19.48 1.35
C ALA A 63 1.87 19.17 2.30
N LYS A 64 1.64 19.43 3.57
CA LYS A 64 2.46 18.91 4.67
C LYS A 64 1.69 17.83 5.39
N LEU A 65 2.33 16.67 5.55
CA LEU A 65 1.81 15.58 6.35
C LEU A 65 2.43 15.60 7.74
N TYR A 66 1.60 15.33 8.73
CA TYR A 66 1.98 15.07 10.12
C TYR A 66 1.53 13.65 10.42
N CYS A 67 2.46 12.78 10.77
CA CYS A 67 2.19 11.37 10.98
C CYS A 67 2.65 10.94 12.35
N LYS A 68 1.79 10.19 13.06
CA LYS A 68 2.10 9.56 14.34
C LYS A 68 1.57 8.13 14.27
N PRO A 69 2.42 7.18 13.84
CA PRO A 69 2.02 5.79 13.74
C PRO A 69 1.39 5.25 15.03
N PRO A 70 0.52 4.24 14.95
CA PRO A 70 0.17 3.52 13.71
C PRO A 70 -0.94 4.17 12.89
N ASP A 71 -1.76 5.07 13.41
CA ASP A 71 -3.06 5.42 12.85
C ASP A 71 -3.37 6.92 12.78
N ARG A 72 -2.51 7.79 13.33
CA ARG A 72 -2.77 9.23 13.32
C ARG A 72 -2.04 9.92 12.19
N MET A 73 -2.81 10.58 11.34
CA MET A 73 -2.30 11.40 10.24
C MET A 73 -3.14 12.66 10.10
N LYS A 74 -2.47 13.78 9.87
CA LYS A 74 -3.08 15.06 9.50
C LYS A 74 -2.42 15.59 8.24
N ILE A 75 -3.24 16.16 7.37
CA ILE A 75 -2.82 16.81 6.13
C ILE A 75 -3.09 18.31 6.26
N GLU A 76 -2.07 19.12 6.01
CA GLU A 76 -2.22 20.57 5.87
C GLU A 76 -1.86 21.00 4.44
N SER A 77 -2.81 21.66 3.76
CA SER A 77 -2.59 22.22 2.44
C SER A 77 -3.24 23.60 2.33
N LYS A 78 -2.60 24.49 1.58
CA LYS A 78 -3.16 25.84 1.27
C LYS A 78 -4.24 25.80 0.19
N ARG A 79 -4.34 24.71 -0.55
CA ARG A 79 -5.28 24.50 -1.66
C ARG A 79 -5.95 23.15 -1.50
N ILE A 80 -6.87 22.84 -2.41
CA ILE A 80 -7.44 21.49 -2.52
C ILE A 80 -6.28 20.51 -2.69
N PHE A 81 -6.27 19.50 -1.84
CA PHE A 81 -5.27 18.42 -1.86
C PHE A 81 -5.99 17.08 -1.85
N PHE A 82 -5.62 16.23 -2.76
CA PHE A 82 -6.12 14.88 -2.88
C PHE A 82 -4.96 13.90 -2.89
N LEU A 83 -5.04 12.88 -2.06
CA LEU A 83 -4.09 11.79 -2.03
C LEU A 83 -4.87 10.49 -2.27
N PRO A 84 -4.48 9.70 -3.27
CA PRO A 84 -5.13 8.41 -3.51
C PRO A 84 -5.10 7.56 -2.25
N LYS A 85 -6.24 6.99 -1.88
CA LYS A 85 -6.34 6.13 -0.67
C LYS A 85 -5.58 4.84 -0.85
N GLU A 86 -5.61 4.33 -2.07
CA GLU A 86 -4.93 3.11 -2.47
C GLU A 86 -3.46 3.42 -2.76
N GLY A 87 -2.58 3.14 -1.80
CA GLY A 87 -1.12 3.28 -1.98
C GLY A 87 -0.55 4.70 -1.92
N GLY A 88 -1.40 5.75 -1.85
CA GLY A 88 -0.92 7.14 -1.78
C GLY A 88 -0.35 7.55 -0.43
N THR A 89 -0.45 6.73 0.61
CA THR A 89 0.12 6.98 1.92
C THR A 89 1.01 5.82 2.34
N PHE A 90 2.19 6.15 2.83
CA PHE A 90 3.07 5.15 3.42
C PHE A 90 2.74 4.97 4.91
N ASN A 91 2.30 3.75 5.25
CA ASN A 91 2.14 3.35 6.65
C ASN A 91 2.72 1.94 6.82
N PRO A 92 3.93 1.79 7.36
CA PRO A 92 4.57 0.49 7.54
C PRO A 92 3.84 -0.44 8.50
N PHE A 93 2.95 0.11 9.35
CA PHE A 93 2.16 -0.64 10.32
C PHE A 93 0.80 -1.10 9.76
N MET A 94 0.47 -0.73 8.51
CA MET A 94 -0.80 -1.12 7.88
C MET A 94 -0.91 -2.64 7.71
N PHE A 95 0.22 -3.31 7.45
CA PHE A 95 0.24 -4.74 7.18
C PHE A 95 0.74 -5.51 8.41
N ASN A 96 -0.16 -5.93 9.26
CA ASN A 96 0.16 -6.80 10.39
C ASN A 96 -0.45 -8.19 10.20
N LYS A 97 0.21 -9.22 10.73
CA LYS A 97 -0.24 -10.62 10.62
C LYS A 97 -1.53 -10.93 11.38
N GLU A 98 -1.97 -10.04 12.26
CA GLU A 98 -3.18 -10.23 13.05
C GLU A 98 -4.41 -9.89 12.24
N ASP A 99 -4.31 -8.88 11.35
CA ASP A 99 -5.40 -8.44 10.50
C ASP A 99 -5.43 -9.15 9.14
N PHE A 100 -4.31 -9.75 8.72
CA PHE A 100 -4.18 -10.38 7.41
C PHE A 100 -3.84 -11.87 7.50
N GLU A 101 -4.43 -12.65 6.60
CA GLU A 101 -3.91 -13.95 6.21
C GLU A 101 -2.78 -13.71 5.21
N VAL A 102 -1.57 -14.17 5.55
CA VAL A 102 -0.38 -13.97 4.74
C VAL A 102 -0.05 -15.25 3.99
N ARG A 103 0.12 -15.18 2.68
CA ARG A 103 0.54 -16.29 1.84
C ARG A 103 1.82 -15.95 1.10
N PHE A 104 2.81 -16.81 1.19
CA PHE A 104 3.98 -16.77 0.33
C PHE A 104 3.59 -17.12 -1.10
N LEU A 105 4.05 -16.34 -2.09
CA LEU A 105 3.85 -16.61 -3.50
C LEU A 105 5.14 -17.10 -4.15
N GLU A 106 6.20 -16.29 -4.11
CA GLU A 106 7.46 -16.62 -4.76
C GLU A 106 8.66 -15.86 -4.15
N ARG A 107 9.86 -16.37 -4.40
CA ARG A 107 11.12 -15.64 -4.24
C ARG A 107 11.55 -15.11 -5.60
N LEU A 108 12.08 -13.89 -5.61
CA LEU A 108 12.53 -13.23 -6.83
C LEU A 108 13.72 -12.33 -6.53
N THR A 109 14.34 -11.83 -7.59
CA THR A 109 15.31 -10.74 -7.50
C THR A 109 14.64 -9.45 -7.96
N TYR A 110 14.70 -8.42 -7.14
CA TYR A 110 14.19 -7.09 -7.44
C TYR A 110 15.31 -6.06 -7.33
N ASP A 111 15.63 -5.35 -8.41
CA ASP A 111 16.77 -4.42 -8.48
C ASP A 111 18.09 -5.04 -7.97
N GLY A 112 18.36 -6.30 -8.36
CA GLY A 112 19.56 -7.02 -7.96
C GLY A 112 19.60 -7.48 -6.51
N ARG A 113 18.49 -7.37 -5.74
CA ARG A 113 18.37 -7.78 -4.33
C ARG A 113 17.40 -8.94 -4.16
N ASN A 114 17.60 -9.69 -3.08
CA ASN A 114 16.66 -10.74 -2.72
C ASN A 114 15.31 -10.14 -2.31
N ALA A 115 14.24 -10.67 -2.87
CA ALA A 115 12.89 -10.25 -2.55
C ALA A 115 11.95 -11.45 -2.46
N VAL A 116 10.85 -11.25 -1.75
CA VAL A 116 9.73 -12.18 -1.68
C VAL A 116 8.45 -11.50 -2.10
N LYS A 117 7.59 -12.25 -2.77
CA LYS A 117 6.24 -11.79 -3.09
C LYS A 117 5.26 -12.46 -2.15
N LEU A 118 4.45 -11.65 -1.47
CA LEU A 118 3.49 -12.06 -0.46
C LEU A 118 2.09 -11.64 -0.86
N LYS A 119 1.12 -12.52 -0.73
CA LYS A 119 -0.30 -12.16 -0.82
C LYS A 119 -0.86 -11.98 0.59
N LEU A 120 -1.51 -10.86 0.83
CA LEU A 120 -2.18 -10.52 2.06
C LEU A 120 -3.68 -10.41 1.81
N THR A 121 -4.46 -11.23 2.50
CA THR A 121 -5.92 -11.23 2.43
C THR A 121 -6.46 -10.80 3.78
N PRO A 122 -7.29 -9.74 3.88
CA PRO A 122 -7.86 -9.30 5.15
C PRO A 122 -8.70 -10.41 5.80
N LYS A 123 -8.43 -10.71 7.08
CA LYS A 123 -9.20 -11.72 7.84
C LYS A 123 -10.66 -11.29 8.05
N LYS A 124 -10.87 -9.97 8.25
CA LYS A 124 -12.21 -9.39 8.36
C LYS A 124 -12.56 -8.72 7.04
N ARG A 125 -13.31 -9.43 6.21
CA ARG A 125 -13.80 -8.87 4.94
C ARG A 125 -14.94 -7.88 5.22
N LYS A 126 -14.64 -6.59 5.06
CA LYS A 126 -15.65 -5.54 4.87
C LYS A 126 -15.99 -5.47 3.36
N LEU A 127 -17.13 -4.84 3.00
CA LEU A 127 -17.61 -4.72 1.62
C LEU A 127 -16.53 -4.24 0.60
N ASN A 128 -15.53 -3.48 1.05
CA ASN A 128 -14.44 -2.95 0.22
C ASN A 128 -13.06 -3.51 0.63
N ALA A 129 -13.01 -4.72 1.18
CA ALA A 129 -11.74 -5.36 1.53
C ALA A 129 -10.96 -5.73 0.28
N GLN A 130 -9.73 -5.23 0.18
CA GLN A 130 -8.82 -5.48 -0.94
C GLN A 130 -7.78 -6.52 -0.55
N ASP A 131 -7.46 -7.40 -1.49
CA ASP A 131 -6.26 -8.22 -1.39
C ASP A 131 -5.04 -7.36 -1.79
N PHE A 132 -3.91 -7.61 -1.15
CA PHE A 132 -2.65 -6.96 -1.46
C PHE A 132 -1.62 -7.99 -1.90
N ILE A 133 -0.83 -7.64 -2.90
CA ILE A 133 0.37 -8.38 -3.26
C ILE A 133 1.55 -7.46 -3.01
N LEU A 134 2.42 -7.83 -2.07
CA LEU A 134 3.61 -7.06 -1.71
C LEU A 134 4.85 -7.73 -2.27
N THR A 135 5.74 -6.93 -2.87
CA THR A 135 7.13 -7.31 -3.15
C THR A 135 8.00 -6.70 -2.06
N VAL A 136 8.58 -7.55 -1.21
CA VAL A 136 9.37 -7.15 -0.03
C VAL A 136 10.83 -7.50 -0.26
N ASP A 137 11.71 -6.49 -0.24
CA ASP A 137 13.16 -6.64 -0.16
C ASP A 137 13.51 -7.28 1.19
N THR A 138 14.05 -8.49 1.16
CA THR A 138 14.34 -9.26 2.38
C THR A 138 15.63 -8.84 3.06
N ASP A 139 16.53 -8.18 2.34
CA ASP A 139 17.82 -7.72 2.89
C ASP A 139 17.64 -6.41 3.67
N ARG A 140 16.77 -5.53 3.19
CA ARG A 140 16.50 -4.23 3.82
C ARG A 140 15.18 -4.18 4.59
N HIS A 141 14.32 -5.19 4.46
CA HIS A 141 12.96 -5.23 5.01
C HIS A 141 12.12 -4.03 4.58
N LEU A 142 11.99 -3.84 3.25
CA LEU A 142 11.26 -2.72 2.63
C LEU A 142 10.22 -3.26 1.64
N ILE A 143 9.03 -2.65 1.63
CA ILE A 143 8.05 -2.90 0.57
C ILE A 143 8.49 -2.12 -0.67
N ARG A 144 8.87 -2.81 -1.74
CA ARG A 144 9.30 -2.19 -3.01
C ARG A 144 8.13 -1.96 -3.95
N GLU A 145 7.19 -2.89 -3.96
CA GLU A 145 5.96 -2.78 -4.73
C GLU A 145 4.77 -3.24 -3.91
N MET A 146 3.63 -2.65 -4.19
CA MET A 146 2.34 -3.05 -3.67
C MET A 146 1.33 -3.04 -4.80
N ASN A 147 0.69 -4.17 -5.05
CA ASN A 147 -0.45 -4.26 -5.96
C ASN A 147 -1.71 -4.47 -5.13
N THR A 148 -2.73 -3.70 -5.42
CA THR A 148 -4.06 -3.88 -4.83
C THR A 148 -5.02 -4.28 -5.92
N SER A 149 -5.88 -5.26 -5.63
CA SER A 149 -7.01 -5.58 -6.47
C SER A 149 -8.28 -5.51 -5.65
N SER A 150 -9.22 -4.70 -6.08
CA SER A 150 -10.52 -4.63 -5.43
C SER A 150 -11.52 -5.56 -6.10
N PHE A 151 -12.61 -5.88 -5.38
CA PHE A 151 -13.63 -6.81 -5.84
C PHE A 151 -14.36 -6.34 -7.12
N ASP A 152 -14.31 -5.03 -7.40
CA ASP A 152 -14.89 -4.39 -8.59
C ASP A 152 -13.91 -4.29 -9.78
N GLY A 153 -12.77 -4.98 -9.72
CA GLY A 153 -11.80 -5.06 -10.82
C GLY A 153 -10.84 -3.89 -10.92
N ARG A 154 -10.83 -2.97 -9.92
CA ARG A 154 -9.83 -1.91 -9.89
C ARG A 154 -8.48 -2.46 -9.45
N GLU A 155 -7.45 -2.17 -10.24
CA GLU A 155 -6.09 -2.52 -9.92
C GLU A 155 -5.24 -1.25 -9.77
N VAL A 156 -4.47 -1.20 -8.71
CA VAL A 156 -3.50 -0.14 -8.47
C VAL A 156 -2.17 -0.78 -8.12
N LYS A 157 -1.14 -0.43 -8.88
CA LYS A 157 0.23 -0.82 -8.60
C LYS A 157 0.98 0.39 -8.06
N ALA A 158 1.56 0.27 -6.86
CA ALA A 158 2.46 1.24 -6.26
C ALA A 158 3.91 0.72 -6.30
N SER A 159 4.83 1.54 -6.77
CA SER A 159 6.28 1.33 -6.66
C SER A 159 6.85 2.36 -5.69
N ILE A 160 7.74 1.95 -4.77
CA ILE A 160 8.21 2.78 -3.67
C ILE A 160 9.74 2.90 -3.71
N GLU A 161 10.22 4.15 -3.80
CA GLU A 161 11.62 4.50 -3.63
C GLU A 161 11.85 5.05 -2.23
N TYR A 162 13.03 4.76 -1.66
CA TYR A 162 13.35 5.12 -0.27
C TYR A 162 14.64 5.93 -0.19
N GLY A 163 14.64 6.89 0.74
CA GLY A 163 15.82 7.56 1.25
C GLY A 163 16.03 7.25 2.73
N HIS A 164 17.21 7.56 3.25
CA HIS A 164 17.57 7.36 4.64
C HIS A 164 17.41 8.67 5.43
N PHE A 165 16.59 8.65 6.48
CA PHE A 165 16.27 9.80 7.30
C PHE A 165 16.37 9.44 8.80
N GLY A 166 17.41 9.93 9.46
CA GLY A 166 17.78 9.46 10.81
C GLY A 166 18.08 7.95 10.77
N ASP A 167 17.38 7.17 11.55
CA ASP A 167 17.54 5.71 11.62
C ASP A 167 16.57 4.94 10.71
N PHE A 168 15.81 5.64 9.87
CA PHE A 168 14.72 5.04 9.09
C PHE A 168 14.88 5.23 7.59
N ASP A 169 14.54 4.19 6.84
CA ASP A 169 14.29 4.29 5.40
C ASP A 169 12.83 4.70 5.19
N LEU A 170 12.61 5.92 4.70
CA LEU A 170 11.27 6.45 4.42
C LEU A 170 11.12 6.74 2.92
N PRO A 171 9.91 6.72 2.37
CA PRO A 171 9.68 6.97 0.95
C PRO A 171 10.20 8.34 0.50
N THR A 172 10.88 8.38 -0.62
CA THR A 172 11.18 9.62 -1.34
C THR A 172 10.24 9.80 -2.52
N ARG A 173 9.73 8.69 -3.06
CA ARG A 173 8.77 8.67 -4.15
C ARG A 173 7.87 7.44 -4.06
N ILE A 174 6.60 7.64 -4.33
CA ILE A 174 5.65 6.57 -4.63
C ILE A 174 5.07 6.86 -6.00
N GLU A 175 5.21 5.92 -6.92
CA GLU A 175 4.60 5.96 -8.24
C GLU A 175 3.41 5.01 -8.26
N LEU A 176 2.22 5.54 -8.53
CA LEU A 176 1.01 4.74 -8.66
C LEU A 176 0.66 4.58 -10.14
N HIS A 177 0.50 3.35 -10.58
CA HIS A 177 -0.10 3.01 -11.86
C HIS A 177 -1.55 2.63 -11.62
N LEU A 178 -2.45 3.35 -12.28
CA LEU A 178 -3.89 3.15 -12.20
C LEU A 178 -4.35 2.42 -13.45
N ASP A 179 -4.99 1.27 -13.29
CA ASP A 179 -5.76 0.59 -14.33
C ASP A 179 -7.13 0.23 -13.73
N VAL A 180 -8.03 1.20 -13.83
CA VAL A 180 -9.35 1.10 -13.24
C VAL A 180 -10.35 0.93 -14.37
N GLN A 181 -10.88 -0.26 -14.53
CA GLN A 181 -11.97 -0.55 -15.45
C GLN A 181 -13.29 -0.30 -14.73
N PHE A 182 -14.14 0.56 -15.29
CA PHE A 182 -15.50 0.72 -14.75
C PHE A 182 -16.42 -0.35 -15.32
N SER A 183 -17.03 -1.15 -14.45
CA SER A 183 -18.08 -2.06 -14.90
C SER A 183 -19.32 -1.27 -15.32
N GLU A 184 -20.04 -1.75 -16.34
CA GLU A 184 -21.29 -1.13 -16.83
C GLU A 184 -22.38 -0.99 -15.75
N SER A 185 -22.22 -1.62 -14.60
CA SER A 185 -23.15 -1.58 -13.47
C SER A 185 -22.96 -0.37 -12.53
N MET A 186 -21.95 0.47 -12.74
CA MET A 186 -21.85 1.73 -12.01
C MET A 186 -22.95 2.69 -12.51
N GLU A 187 -24.02 2.81 -11.74
CA GLU A 187 -25.09 3.76 -12.03
C GLU A 187 -24.51 5.20 -12.10
N ILE A 188 -24.78 5.83 -13.25
CA ILE A 188 -24.30 7.16 -13.68
C ILE A 188 -24.97 8.29 -12.84
N ARG A 189 -24.99 8.19 -11.53
CA ARG A 189 -25.62 9.23 -10.70
C ARG A 189 -24.76 10.47 -10.48
N ASP A 190 -23.43 10.34 -10.64
CA ASP A 190 -22.49 11.43 -10.34
C ASP A 190 -22.00 12.22 -11.56
N PHE A 191 -22.30 11.75 -12.76
CA PHE A 191 -21.94 12.44 -14.02
C PHE A 191 -23.21 12.95 -14.66
N GLY A 192 -23.48 14.22 -14.68
CA GLY A 192 -24.73 14.81 -15.21
C GLY A 192 -25.27 14.14 -16.50
N PRO A 193 -26.52 14.43 -16.89
CA PRO A 193 -27.30 13.63 -17.86
C PRO A 193 -26.75 13.55 -19.30
N SER A 194 -25.59 14.13 -19.58
CA SER A 194 -24.96 14.15 -20.92
C SER A 194 -23.58 13.53 -20.96
N ALA A 195 -23.02 13.04 -19.85
CA ALA A 195 -21.68 12.48 -19.83
C ALA A 195 -21.74 10.95 -20.01
N GLN A 196 -21.11 10.43 -21.05
CA GLN A 196 -20.83 9.00 -21.10
C GLN A 196 -19.78 8.70 -20.01
N PRO A 197 -20.04 7.71 -19.13
CA PRO A 197 -19.04 7.32 -18.15
C PRO A 197 -17.77 6.92 -18.87
N PRO A 198 -16.60 7.36 -18.41
CA PRO A 198 -15.34 6.87 -18.96
C PRO A 198 -15.28 5.34 -18.79
N LYS A 199 -14.89 4.62 -19.83
CA LYS A 199 -14.78 3.16 -19.81
C LYS A 199 -13.76 2.62 -18.81
N GLY A 200 -12.93 3.50 -18.29
CA GLY A 200 -11.89 3.23 -17.32
C GLY A 200 -11.06 4.47 -17.06
N VAL A 201 -10.19 4.41 -16.07
CA VAL A 201 -9.18 5.44 -15.79
C VAL A 201 -7.82 4.76 -15.79
N THR A 202 -6.99 5.15 -16.75
CA THR A 202 -5.60 4.72 -16.82
C THR A 202 -4.68 5.92 -16.64
N GLY A 203 -3.54 5.70 -16.02
CA GLY A 203 -2.57 6.76 -15.83
C GLY A 203 -1.61 6.51 -14.69
N ARG A 204 -0.87 7.56 -14.39
CA ARG A 204 0.14 7.54 -13.35
C ARG A 204 -0.07 8.70 -12.38
N VAL A 205 0.19 8.43 -11.10
CA VAL A 205 0.27 9.47 -10.07
C VAL A 205 1.65 9.37 -9.42
N ASP A 206 2.41 10.44 -9.50
CA ASP A 206 3.71 10.58 -8.87
C ASP A 206 3.57 11.34 -7.56
N ILE A 207 3.98 10.72 -6.45
CA ILE A 207 3.97 11.31 -5.13
C ILE A 207 5.40 11.41 -4.65
N THR A 208 5.91 12.62 -4.47
CA THR A 208 7.27 12.87 -3.98
C THR A 208 7.24 13.39 -2.56
N TYR A 209 8.18 12.94 -1.75
CA TYR A 209 8.31 13.25 -0.34
C TYR A 209 9.65 13.94 -0.07
N SER A 210 9.61 15.06 0.65
CA SER A 210 10.81 15.85 0.96
C SER A 210 10.73 16.48 2.35
N ASN A 211 11.85 17.01 2.84
CA ASN A 211 11.89 17.76 4.11
C ASN A 211 11.36 16.96 5.31
N TYR A 212 11.77 15.71 5.43
CA TYR A 212 11.45 14.88 6.58
C TYR A 212 12.00 15.47 7.89
N SER A 213 11.16 15.48 8.92
CA SER A 213 11.56 15.66 10.32
C SER A 213 11.03 14.47 11.10
N VAL A 214 11.93 13.64 11.60
CA VAL A 214 11.63 12.34 12.21
C VAL A 214 11.82 12.39 13.71
N ASN A 215 10.89 11.79 14.47
CA ASN A 215 10.91 11.73 15.93
C ASN A 215 11.08 13.09 16.60
N SER A 216 10.40 14.11 16.05
CA SER A 216 10.46 15.50 16.52
C SER A 216 9.58 15.79 17.74
N GLY A 217 8.80 14.82 18.21
CA GLY A 217 7.92 14.95 19.36
C GLY A 217 6.63 15.71 19.02
N LEU A 218 5.95 15.32 17.95
CA LEU A 218 4.69 15.97 17.56
C LEU A 218 3.67 15.94 18.70
N SER A 219 3.08 17.11 18.99
CA SER A 219 2.01 17.22 19.97
C SER A 219 0.73 16.54 19.49
N ASP A 220 0.03 15.82 20.38
CA ASP A 220 -1.26 15.21 20.08
C ASP A 220 -2.34 16.23 19.70
N GLN A 221 -2.19 17.48 20.13
CA GLN A 221 -3.08 18.58 19.80
C GLN A 221 -3.15 18.88 18.30
N ILE A 222 -2.09 18.56 17.53
CA ILE A 222 -2.06 18.71 16.08
C ILE A 222 -3.17 17.89 15.42
N PHE A 223 -3.46 16.70 15.96
CA PHE A 223 -4.42 15.75 15.41
C PHE A 223 -5.85 15.97 15.91
N ASN A 224 -6.04 16.79 16.97
CA ASN A 224 -7.36 17.03 17.56
C ASN A 224 -8.13 18.16 16.89
N LYS A 225 -7.50 18.99 16.06
CA LYS A 225 -8.19 20.03 15.29
C LYS A 225 -8.87 19.37 14.07
N THR A 226 -10.16 19.12 14.20
CA THR A 226 -11.03 18.84 13.05
C THR A 226 -11.09 20.11 12.21
N ASP A 227 -10.38 20.17 11.10
CA ASP A 227 -10.55 21.26 10.14
C ASP A 227 -11.96 21.16 9.55
N SER A 228 -12.86 21.98 10.09
CA SER A 228 -14.26 22.16 9.60
C SER A 228 -14.35 22.77 8.20
N SER A 229 -13.22 22.86 7.48
CA SER A 229 -13.18 23.47 6.14
C SER A 229 -13.52 22.51 4.99
N ASN A 230 -13.58 21.19 5.22
CA ASN A 230 -13.84 20.21 4.14
C ASN A 230 -15.25 19.59 4.14
N LEU A 231 -16.21 20.13 4.91
CA LEU A 231 -17.61 19.63 4.97
C LEU A 231 -18.63 20.57 4.35
N ARG A 232 -18.24 21.48 3.44
CA ARG A 232 -19.18 22.26 2.65
C ARG A 232 -19.06 21.93 1.17
N GLY A 233 -19.72 20.87 0.76
CA GLY A 233 -19.82 20.46 -0.62
C GLY A 233 -20.71 19.24 -0.76
N GLY A 234 -22.02 19.37 -0.50
CA GLY A 234 -22.94 18.26 -0.69
C GLY A 234 -24.32 18.55 -0.08
N SER A 235 -25.05 19.46 -0.67
CA SER A 235 -26.52 19.50 -0.59
C SER A 235 -27.07 19.62 -2.00
#